data_d0481baab696657c0c61e422d6ac32e3
#
_entry.id   d0481baab696657c0c61e422d6ac32e3
#
_cell.length_a   1.000
_cell.length_b   1.000
_cell.length_c   1.000
_cell.angle_alpha   90.00
_cell.angle_beta   90.00
_cell.angle_gamma   90.00
#
_symmetry.space_group_name_H-M   'P 1'
#
loop_
_entity.id
_entity.type
_entity.pdbx_description
1 polymer ?
#
loop_
_entity_poly.entity_id
_entity_poly.type
_entity_poly.pdbx_seq_one_letter_code
_entity_poly.pdbx_strand_id
1 'polypeptide(L)'
;MKVKALFISDTHFGSKGSNADKLLETLKKYEPEEIYLIGDIIDGWLLKKRVYWTQDFTNAIRKLLSFSKNGTKVTYVTGNHDDFLRSYSPADLGNIQIVDKAEFNNYLIIHGDQFDGVVKLKWLGVLGSIGYELAIYVDRIIKKLGFKYYLSSYLKRTVKSAVKFITDFEKQLAYQAFINGNTGVICGHIHTPENKIIKVKDTNIHYLNSGDWIESNSYIVYSNNNGFEIKSYGQ
;
A
#
# COMPACT_ATOMS: atom_id res chain seq x y z
N MET A 1 -21.47 -5.11 -7.07
CA MET A 1 -20.84 -6.15 -7.93
C MET A 1 -20.32 -7.26 -7.03
N LYS A 2 -20.67 -8.53 -7.32
CA LYS A 2 -20.10 -9.67 -6.61
C LYS A 2 -18.68 -9.94 -7.07
N VAL A 3 -17.76 -10.06 -6.13
CA VAL A 3 -16.34 -10.37 -6.38
C VAL A 3 -15.84 -11.40 -5.38
N LYS A 4 -14.81 -12.15 -5.74
CA LYS A 4 -14.25 -13.17 -4.84
C LYS A 4 -13.46 -12.52 -3.70
N ALA A 5 -12.59 -11.57 -4.02
CA ALA A 5 -11.80 -10.89 -3.00
C ALA A 5 -11.52 -9.41 -3.33
N LEU A 6 -11.41 -8.59 -2.28
CA LEU A 6 -10.88 -7.23 -2.31
C LEU A 6 -9.62 -7.13 -1.46
N PHE A 7 -8.61 -6.39 -1.97
CA PHE A 7 -7.36 -6.14 -1.27
C PHE A 7 -7.14 -4.64 -1.17
N ILE A 8 -6.98 -4.15 0.05
CA ILE A 8 -6.92 -2.73 0.40
C ILE A 8 -5.78 -2.54 1.38
N SER A 9 -4.91 -1.56 1.17
CA SER A 9 -3.84 -1.19 2.10
C SER A 9 -3.75 0.31 2.27
N ASP A 10 -2.93 0.74 3.22
CA ASP A 10 -2.44 2.12 3.34
C ASP A 10 -3.56 3.16 3.34
N THR A 11 -4.64 2.91 4.10
CA THR A 11 -5.75 3.86 4.24
C THR A 11 -5.41 4.98 5.22
N HIS A 12 -4.51 4.73 6.17
CA HIS A 12 -4.02 5.68 7.18
C HIS A 12 -5.13 6.48 7.87
N PHE A 13 -6.17 5.82 8.37
CA PHE A 13 -7.21 6.49 9.16
C PHE A 13 -6.59 7.13 10.40
N GLY A 14 -6.82 8.43 10.58
CA GLY A 14 -6.11 9.27 11.54
C GLY A 14 -5.21 10.30 10.86
N SER A 15 -4.91 10.13 9.56
CA SER A 15 -4.21 11.10 8.74
C SER A 15 -5.17 12.06 8.04
N LYS A 16 -4.80 13.36 7.94
CA LYS A 16 -5.57 14.35 7.17
C LYS A 16 -5.56 14.08 5.66
N GLY A 17 -4.57 13.33 5.17
CA GLY A 17 -4.46 12.97 3.75
C GLY A 17 -5.32 11.78 3.35
N SER A 18 -5.89 11.05 4.30
CA SER A 18 -6.68 9.85 4.01
C SER A 18 -8.02 10.19 3.34
N ASN A 19 -8.30 9.54 2.21
CA ASN A 19 -9.52 9.68 1.41
C ASN A 19 -10.57 8.61 1.79
N ALA A 20 -10.98 8.57 3.05
CA ALA A 20 -11.92 7.58 3.57
C ALA A 20 -13.33 7.66 2.95
N ASP A 21 -13.75 8.83 2.50
CA ASP A 21 -14.97 9.07 1.75
C ASP A 21 -14.96 8.28 0.43
N LYS A 22 -13.88 8.39 -0.34
CA LYS A 22 -13.70 7.65 -1.60
C LYS A 22 -13.62 6.13 -1.38
N LEU A 23 -12.93 5.71 -0.30
CA LEU A 23 -12.90 4.30 0.09
C LEU A 23 -14.32 3.79 0.41
N LEU A 24 -15.07 4.54 1.20
CA LEU A 24 -16.44 4.17 1.55
C LEU A 24 -17.34 4.04 0.31
N GLU A 25 -17.22 4.97 -0.64
CA GLU A 25 -17.96 4.90 -1.91
C GLU A 25 -17.56 3.67 -2.73
N THR A 26 -16.26 3.35 -2.75
CA THR A 26 -15.75 2.15 -3.42
C THR A 26 -16.29 0.89 -2.77
N LEU A 27 -16.22 0.78 -1.44
CA LEU A 27 -16.74 -0.37 -0.70
C LEU A 27 -18.24 -0.61 -0.92
N LYS A 28 -19.03 0.44 -1.17
CA LYS A 28 -20.46 0.32 -1.47
C LYS A 28 -20.75 -0.33 -2.83
N LYS A 29 -19.81 -0.31 -3.76
CA LYS A 29 -19.96 -0.90 -5.10
C LYS A 29 -19.84 -2.43 -5.12
N TYR A 30 -19.21 -3.01 -4.08
CA TYR A 30 -18.84 -4.42 -4.05
C TYR A 30 -19.57 -5.24 -3.00
N GLU A 31 -19.75 -6.52 -3.32
CA GLU A 31 -20.20 -7.59 -2.44
C GLU A 31 -19.13 -8.69 -2.45
N PRO A 32 -18.02 -8.53 -1.70
CA PRO A 32 -16.92 -9.47 -1.69
C PRO A 32 -17.21 -10.68 -0.81
N GLU A 33 -16.70 -11.86 -1.18
CA GLU A 33 -16.69 -13.02 -0.30
C GLU A 33 -15.56 -12.89 0.74
N GLU A 34 -14.43 -12.29 0.36
CA GLU A 34 -13.27 -12.06 1.22
C GLU A 34 -12.74 -10.62 1.09
N ILE A 35 -12.26 -10.06 2.19
CA ILE A 35 -11.55 -8.76 2.22
C ILE A 35 -10.22 -8.96 2.91
N TYR A 36 -9.16 -8.46 2.28
CA TYR A 36 -7.82 -8.39 2.86
C TYR A 36 -7.45 -6.93 3.08
N LEU A 37 -7.29 -6.54 4.35
CA LEU A 37 -6.77 -5.25 4.79
C LEU A 37 -5.27 -5.43 5.01
N ILE A 38 -4.44 -4.90 4.11
CA ILE A 38 -3.01 -5.24 4.03
C ILE A 38 -2.16 -4.16 4.69
N GLY A 39 -2.36 -3.95 5.99
CA GLY A 39 -1.59 -3.05 6.84
C GLY A 39 -1.81 -1.57 6.61
N ASP A 40 -1.38 -0.79 7.59
CA ASP A 40 -1.46 0.66 7.63
C ASP A 40 -2.91 1.19 7.41
N ILE A 41 -3.88 0.44 7.96
CA ILE A 41 -5.31 0.83 7.91
C ILE A 41 -5.58 1.96 8.89
N ILE A 42 -5.06 1.85 10.12
CA ILE A 42 -5.18 2.88 11.15
C ILE A 42 -3.80 3.45 11.42
N ASP A 43 -3.64 4.76 11.30
CA ASP A 43 -2.37 5.42 11.61
C ASP A 43 -2.19 5.62 13.13
N GLY A 44 -1.83 4.56 13.82
CA GLY A 44 -1.57 4.58 15.27
C GLY A 44 -0.43 5.53 15.67
N TRP A 45 0.54 5.77 14.78
CA TRP A 45 1.64 6.69 15.06
C TRP A 45 1.19 8.14 15.09
N LEU A 46 0.30 8.56 14.18
CA LEU A 46 -0.28 9.90 14.19
C LEU A 46 -1.26 10.06 15.33
N LEU A 47 -2.12 9.06 15.58
CA LEU A 47 -3.10 9.09 16.66
C LEU A 47 -2.46 9.18 18.06
N LYS A 48 -1.30 8.57 18.29
CA LYS A 48 -0.50 8.72 19.52
C LYS A 48 -0.01 10.16 19.72
N LYS A 49 0.26 10.90 18.64
CA LYS A 49 0.73 12.30 18.70
C LYS A 49 -0.41 13.28 18.81
N ARG A 50 -1.44 13.10 18.03
CA ARG A 50 -2.63 13.94 17.99
C ARG A 50 -3.80 13.16 17.40
N VAL A 51 -4.88 13.10 18.13
CA VAL A 51 -6.12 12.48 17.63
C VAL A 51 -6.74 13.39 16.57
N TYR A 52 -6.79 12.88 15.35
CA TYR A 52 -7.58 13.41 14.25
C TYR A 52 -8.47 12.30 13.73
N TRP A 53 -9.79 12.46 13.88
CA TRP A 53 -10.74 11.44 13.50
C TRP A 53 -12.00 12.07 12.91
N THR A 54 -12.34 11.65 11.69
CA THR A 54 -13.51 12.16 10.98
C THR A 54 -14.67 11.14 11.04
N GLN A 55 -15.86 11.62 10.74
CA GLN A 55 -17.03 10.73 10.60
C GLN A 55 -16.84 9.73 9.44
N ASP A 56 -16.11 10.12 8.38
CA ASP A 56 -15.85 9.25 7.22
C ASP A 56 -14.99 8.05 7.59
N PHE A 57 -13.98 8.21 8.47
CA PHE A 57 -13.23 7.08 9.01
C PHE A 57 -14.14 6.09 9.74
N THR A 58 -15.02 6.62 10.62
CA THR A 58 -16.02 5.81 11.33
C THR A 58 -16.94 5.09 10.35
N ASN A 59 -17.41 5.77 9.32
CA ASN A 59 -18.33 5.20 8.33
C ASN A 59 -17.64 4.10 7.50
N ALA A 60 -16.38 4.29 7.10
CA ALA A 60 -15.61 3.27 6.39
C ALA A 60 -15.40 2.01 7.26
N ILE A 61 -15.00 2.18 8.52
CA ILE A 61 -14.88 1.06 9.47
C ILE A 61 -16.23 0.35 9.65
N ARG A 62 -17.31 1.08 9.87
CA ARG A 62 -18.66 0.49 9.99
C ARG A 62 -19.05 -0.32 8.75
N LYS A 63 -18.67 0.14 7.54
CA LYS A 63 -18.91 -0.61 6.32
C LYS A 63 -18.10 -1.91 6.29
N LEU A 64 -16.83 -1.89 6.69
CA LEU A 64 -15.99 -3.10 6.80
C LEU A 64 -16.58 -4.09 7.83
N LEU A 65 -17.02 -3.60 9.00
CA LEU A 65 -17.68 -4.43 10.01
C LEU A 65 -19.02 -4.98 9.50
N SER A 66 -19.76 -4.21 8.69
CA SER A 66 -21.00 -4.67 8.07
C SER A 66 -20.78 -5.84 7.11
N PHE A 67 -19.68 -5.84 6.36
CA PHE A 67 -19.31 -7.00 5.54
C PHE A 67 -19.09 -8.24 6.40
N SER A 68 -18.28 -8.12 7.46
CA SER A 68 -18.04 -9.22 8.40
C SER A 68 -19.35 -9.74 9.03
N LYS A 69 -20.23 -8.83 9.46
CA LYS A 69 -21.58 -9.19 9.99
C LYS A 69 -22.41 -10.00 8.98
N ASN A 70 -22.26 -9.71 7.68
CA ASN A 70 -23.01 -10.35 6.60
C ASN A 70 -22.32 -11.61 6.02
N GLY A 71 -21.26 -12.10 6.69
CA GLY A 71 -20.60 -13.36 6.35
C GLY A 71 -19.36 -13.23 5.49
N THR A 72 -18.97 -12.03 5.06
CA THR A 72 -17.69 -11.80 4.39
C THR A 72 -16.54 -12.09 5.36
N LYS A 73 -15.57 -12.89 4.97
CA LYS A 73 -14.35 -13.09 5.72
C LYS A 73 -13.44 -11.87 5.58
N VAL A 74 -13.04 -11.28 6.69
CA VAL A 74 -12.13 -10.12 6.71
C VAL A 74 -10.82 -10.55 7.34
N THR A 75 -9.73 -10.44 6.58
CA THR A 75 -8.37 -10.71 7.07
C THR A 75 -7.62 -9.38 7.18
N TYR A 76 -7.23 -9.04 8.39
CA TYR A 76 -6.41 -7.87 8.68
C TYR A 76 -4.95 -8.30 8.81
N VAL A 77 -4.13 -7.97 7.84
CA VAL A 77 -2.68 -8.13 7.89
C VAL A 77 -2.09 -6.88 8.52
N THR A 78 -1.23 -7.02 9.54
CA THR A 78 -0.69 -5.88 10.28
C THR A 78 0.39 -5.14 9.50
N GLY A 79 0.38 -3.80 9.60
CA GLY A 79 1.40 -2.91 9.05
C GLY A 79 2.25 -2.25 10.17
N ASN A 80 3.13 -1.34 9.79
CA ASN A 80 3.98 -0.64 10.75
C ASN A 80 3.28 0.55 11.45
N HIS A 81 2.27 1.18 10.81
CA HIS A 81 1.50 2.24 11.45
C HIS A 81 0.43 1.70 12.40
N ASP A 82 0.01 0.47 12.21
CA ASP A 82 -0.90 -0.26 13.10
C ASP A 82 -0.23 -1.43 13.84
N ASP A 83 1.08 -1.29 14.14
CA ASP A 83 1.93 -2.25 14.84
C ASP A 83 1.39 -2.66 16.23
N PHE A 84 0.57 -1.83 16.85
CA PHE A 84 -0.10 -2.15 18.11
C PHE A 84 -1.02 -3.38 17.99
N LEU A 85 -1.48 -3.73 16.81
CA LEU A 85 -2.25 -4.94 16.55
C LEU A 85 -1.39 -6.20 16.50
N ARG A 86 -0.08 -6.09 16.27
CA ARG A 86 0.83 -7.25 16.19
C ARG A 86 0.91 -8.02 17.50
N SER A 87 0.76 -7.34 18.63
CA SER A 87 0.75 -8.00 19.94
C SER A 87 -0.45 -8.93 20.14
N TYR A 88 -1.48 -8.80 19.29
CA TYR A 88 -2.67 -9.65 19.28
C TYR A 88 -2.68 -10.67 18.12
N SER A 89 -1.67 -10.65 17.26
CA SER A 89 -1.54 -11.57 16.12
C SER A 89 -0.94 -12.92 16.55
N PRO A 90 -1.50 -14.09 16.15
CA PRO A 90 -2.76 -14.24 15.44
C PRO A 90 -3.99 -14.14 16.37
N ALA A 91 -5.07 -13.53 15.88
CA ALA A 91 -6.33 -13.47 16.62
C ALA A 91 -7.54 -13.67 15.70
N ASP A 92 -8.53 -14.40 16.19
CA ASP A 92 -9.81 -14.63 15.51
C ASP A 92 -10.93 -13.92 16.26
N LEU A 93 -11.59 -12.99 15.58
CA LEU A 93 -12.71 -12.19 16.09
C LEU A 93 -13.98 -12.48 15.26
N GLY A 94 -14.41 -13.73 15.26
CA GLY A 94 -15.50 -14.20 14.40
C GLY A 94 -15.09 -14.23 12.92
N ASN A 95 -15.75 -13.44 12.08
CA ASN A 95 -15.40 -13.35 10.65
C ASN A 95 -14.24 -12.36 10.37
N ILE A 96 -13.56 -11.87 11.41
CA ILE A 96 -12.40 -10.99 11.28
C ILE A 96 -11.19 -11.72 11.88
N GLN A 97 -10.14 -11.85 11.08
CA GLN A 97 -8.87 -12.44 11.50
C GLN A 97 -7.77 -11.38 11.46
N ILE A 98 -6.94 -11.30 12.51
CA ILE A 98 -5.75 -10.45 12.57
C ILE A 98 -4.52 -11.33 12.47
N VAL A 99 -3.64 -11.06 11.49
CA VAL A 99 -2.44 -11.86 11.21
C VAL A 99 -1.30 -10.98 10.72
N ASP A 100 -0.06 -11.48 10.77
CA ASP A 100 1.10 -10.78 10.19
C ASP A 100 1.28 -11.08 8.70
N LYS A 101 0.75 -12.21 8.25
CA LYS A 101 0.73 -12.64 6.86
C LYS A 101 -0.46 -13.55 6.60
N ALA A 102 -0.94 -13.56 5.38
CA ALA A 102 -2.02 -14.44 4.92
C ALA A 102 -1.68 -15.05 3.55
N GLU A 103 -2.56 -15.88 3.04
CA GLU A 103 -2.46 -16.46 1.71
C GLU A 103 -3.82 -16.43 1.02
N PHE A 104 -3.80 -16.19 -0.28
CA PHE A 104 -4.97 -16.28 -1.16
C PHE A 104 -4.55 -16.81 -2.52
N ASN A 105 -5.17 -17.90 -2.98
CA ASN A 105 -4.90 -18.51 -4.29
C ASN A 105 -3.40 -18.72 -4.57
N ASN A 106 -2.63 -19.19 -3.58
CA ASN A 106 -1.19 -19.38 -3.65
C ASN A 106 -0.40 -18.05 -3.82
N TYR A 107 -0.97 -16.92 -3.39
CA TYR A 107 -0.27 -15.63 -3.27
C TYR A 107 -0.03 -15.34 -1.80
N LEU A 108 1.21 -15.01 -1.46
CA LEU A 108 1.56 -14.49 -0.16
C LEU A 108 0.96 -13.08 -0.01
N ILE A 109 0.24 -12.83 1.09
CA ILE A 109 -0.29 -11.50 1.43
C ILE A 109 0.48 -10.99 2.64
N ILE A 110 1.14 -9.85 2.48
CA ILE A 110 1.99 -9.27 3.51
C ILE A 110 2.06 -7.75 3.31
N HIS A 111 2.12 -6.96 4.40
CA HIS A 111 2.23 -5.51 4.24
C HIS A 111 3.54 -5.10 3.56
N GLY A 112 4.67 -5.59 4.04
CA GLY A 112 5.97 -5.38 3.42
C GLY A 112 6.97 -4.58 4.26
N ASP A 113 6.54 -3.92 5.33
CA ASP A 113 7.37 -3.05 6.19
C ASP A 113 8.61 -3.74 6.79
N GLN A 114 8.55 -5.05 7.01
CA GLN A 114 9.68 -5.86 7.50
C GLN A 114 10.86 -5.94 6.50
N PHE A 115 10.65 -5.55 5.24
CA PHE A 115 11.70 -5.47 4.21
C PHE A 115 12.23 -4.05 4.02
N ASP A 116 11.85 -3.15 4.90
CA ASP A 116 12.22 -1.74 4.91
C ASP A 116 13.66 -1.50 5.45
N GLY A 117 14.58 -2.40 5.20
CA GLY A 117 15.94 -2.41 5.75
C GLY A 117 16.77 -1.13 5.56
N VAL A 118 16.27 -0.10 4.87
CA VAL A 118 16.97 1.19 4.63
C VAL A 118 15.97 2.32 4.34
N VAL A 119 14.97 2.63 5.19
CA VAL A 119 14.05 3.69 4.79
C VAL A 119 13.76 4.79 5.79
N LYS A 120 14.42 5.91 5.52
CA LYS A 120 13.98 7.25 5.91
C LYS A 120 13.63 8.12 4.69
N LEU A 121 13.14 7.57 3.57
CA LEU A 121 13.02 8.26 2.28
C LEU A 121 11.58 8.36 1.74
N LYS A 122 10.55 8.07 2.54
CA LYS A 122 9.14 8.01 2.13
C LYS A 122 8.57 9.30 1.50
N TRP A 123 9.17 10.46 1.73
CA TRP A 123 8.66 11.74 1.20
C TRP A 123 9.35 12.25 -0.07
N LEU A 124 10.32 11.48 -0.58
CA LEU A 124 11.10 11.88 -1.75
C LEU A 124 10.46 11.51 -3.10
N GLY A 125 9.52 10.57 -3.12
CA GLY A 125 8.77 10.21 -4.33
C GLY A 125 7.87 11.34 -4.82
N VAL A 126 7.19 12.02 -3.91
CA VAL A 126 6.26 13.12 -4.21
C VAL A 126 6.98 14.39 -4.73
N LEU A 127 8.22 14.61 -4.32
CA LEU A 127 9.04 15.72 -4.83
C LEU A 127 9.66 15.46 -6.21
N GLY A 128 9.56 14.21 -6.71
CA GLY A 128 10.34 13.78 -7.86
C GLY A 128 9.95 14.41 -9.20
N SER A 129 8.67 14.63 -9.49
CA SER A 129 8.25 15.17 -10.79
C SER A 129 8.13 16.71 -10.78
N ILE A 130 7.42 17.26 -9.81
CA ILE A 130 7.25 18.72 -9.71
C ILE A 130 8.54 19.41 -9.26
N GLY A 131 9.27 18.78 -8.32
CA GLY A 131 10.54 19.30 -7.83
C GLY A 131 11.67 19.25 -8.86
N TYR A 132 11.66 18.30 -9.79
CA TYR A 132 12.72 18.17 -10.81
C TYR A 132 12.65 19.28 -11.86
N GLU A 133 11.46 19.61 -12.37
CA GLU A 133 11.29 20.72 -13.31
C GLU A 133 11.59 22.07 -12.66
N LEU A 134 11.10 22.27 -11.43
CA LEU A 134 11.41 23.47 -10.63
C LEU A 134 12.92 23.57 -10.36
N ALA A 135 13.58 22.48 -10.05
CA ALA A 135 15.01 22.45 -9.80
C ALA A 135 15.86 22.77 -11.06
N ILE A 136 15.44 22.28 -12.23
CA ILE A 136 16.08 22.65 -13.51
C ILE A 136 15.92 24.16 -13.76
N TYR A 137 14.73 24.72 -13.46
CA TYR A 137 14.49 26.14 -13.62
C TYR A 137 15.34 26.98 -12.64
N VAL A 138 15.41 26.57 -11.39
CA VAL A 138 16.22 27.19 -10.34
C VAL A 138 17.73 27.06 -10.67
N ASP A 139 18.21 25.91 -11.15
CA ASP A 139 19.61 25.73 -11.59
C ASP A 139 19.98 26.67 -12.74
N ARG A 140 19.06 26.96 -13.67
CA ARG A 140 19.29 27.97 -14.74
C ARG A 140 19.47 29.37 -14.18
N ILE A 141 18.70 29.75 -13.16
CA ILE A 141 18.79 31.05 -12.51
C ILE A 141 20.11 31.14 -11.70
N ILE A 142 20.41 30.14 -10.89
CA ILE A 142 21.62 30.04 -10.08
C ILE A 142 22.89 30.11 -10.96
N LYS A 143 22.87 29.43 -12.11
CA LYS A 143 23.96 29.44 -13.07
C LYS A 143 24.16 30.83 -13.71
N LYS A 144 23.05 31.55 -13.98
CA LYS A 144 23.11 32.95 -14.47
C LYS A 144 23.71 33.89 -13.41
N LEU A 145 23.55 33.56 -12.12
CA LEU A 145 24.09 34.34 -10.98
C LEU A 145 25.55 33.93 -10.62
N GLY A 146 26.18 33.03 -11.38
CA GLY A 146 27.59 32.64 -11.20
C GLY A 146 27.86 31.61 -10.12
N PHE A 147 26.85 30.98 -9.54
CA PHE A 147 27.02 29.94 -8.52
C PHE A 147 27.13 28.55 -9.14
N LYS A 148 28.10 27.74 -8.65
CA LYS A 148 28.34 26.35 -9.09
C LYS A 148 27.54 25.32 -8.28
N TYR A 149 26.29 25.61 -7.90
CA TYR A 149 25.47 24.66 -7.16
C TYR A 149 24.48 23.97 -8.11
N TYR A 150 24.43 22.62 -8.08
CA TYR A 150 23.56 21.82 -8.95
C TYR A 150 22.48 21.13 -8.11
N LEU A 151 21.35 21.79 -7.92
CA LEU A 151 20.18 21.25 -7.24
C LEU A 151 19.61 20.05 -8.02
N SER A 152 19.67 20.10 -9.36
CA SER A 152 19.26 19.01 -10.24
C SER A 152 20.08 17.73 -10.05
N SER A 153 21.38 17.83 -9.73
CA SER A 153 22.21 16.65 -9.47
C SER A 153 21.87 15.97 -8.13
N TYR A 154 21.52 16.77 -7.12
CA TYR A 154 21.05 16.25 -5.83
C TYR A 154 19.69 15.52 -6.00
N LEU A 155 18.72 16.13 -6.69
CA LEU A 155 17.44 15.51 -7.00
C LEU A 155 17.57 14.25 -7.84
N LYS A 156 18.47 14.26 -8.86
CA LYS A 156 18.75 13.07 -9.67
C LYS A 156 19.29 11.91 -8.83
N ARG A 157 20.17 12.19 -7.86
CA ARG A 157 20.69 11.19 -6.92
C ARG A 157 19.56 10.65 -6.01
N THR A 158 18.70 11.51 -5.52
CA THR A 158 17.57 11.18 -4.68
C THR A 158 16.54 10.29 -5.39
N VAL A 159 16.17 10.67 -6.62
CA VAL A 159 15.27 9.87 -7.48
C VAL A 159 15.88 8.50 -7.77
N LYS A 160 17.20 8.45 -8.11
CA LYS A 160 17.88 7.17 -8.35
C LYS A 160 17.88 6.29 -7.09
N SER A 161 18.04 6.87 -5.90
CA SER A 161 17.99 6.13 -4.64
C SER A 161 16.59 5.62 -4.35
N ALA A 162 15.55 6.40 -4.62
CA ALA A 162 14.16 5.99 -4.46
C ALA A 162 13.79 4.84 -5.42
N VAL A 163 14.17 4.96 -6.70
CA VAL A 163 13.95 3.89 -7.70
C VAL A 163 14.67 2.60 -7.30
N LYS A 164 15.94 2.72 -6.86
CA LYS A 164 16.68 1.56 -6.37
C LYS A 164 15.98 0.91 -5.17
N PHE A 165 15.51 1.72 -4.23
CA PHE A 165 14.79 1.23 -3.06
C PHE A 165 13.53 0.45 -3.45
N ILE A 166 12.67 1.04 -4.29
CA ILE A 166 11.45 0.37 -4.78
C ILE A 166 11.82 -0.98 -5.43
N THR A 167 12.83 -0.98 -6.31
CA THR A 167 13.28 -2.20 -6.99
C THR A 167 13.81 -3.25 -6.02
N ASP A 168 14.56 -2.85 -5.00
CA ASP A 168 15.13 -3.78 -4.01
C ASP A 168 14.00 -4.33 -3.10
N PHE A 169 13.04 -3.51 -2.70
CA PHE A 169 11.85 -3.91 -1.96
C PHE A 169 11.02 -4.95 -2.70
N GLU A 170 10.69 -4.68 -3.95
CA GLU A 170 9.92 -5.58 -4.81
C GLU A 170 10.60 -6.93 -4.99
N LYS A 171 11.94 -6.92 -5.22
CA LYS A 171 12.74 -8.14 -5.34
C LYS A 171 12.75 -8.97 -4.06
N GLN A 172 12.84 -8.31 -2.90
CA GLN A 172 12.82 -8.99 -1.61
C GLN A 172 11.46 -9.66 -1.36
N LEU A 173 10.35 -8.97 -1.66
CA LEU A 173 9.02 -9.55 -1.54
C LEU A 173 8.79 -10.71 -2.51
N ALA A 174 9.22 -10.57 -3.76
CA ALA A 174 9.16 -11.66 -4.74
C ALA A 174 10.02 -12.86 -4.29
N TYR A 175 11.20 -12.61 -3.73
CA TYR A 175 12.03 -13.67 -3.17
C TYR A 175 11.38 -14.34 -1.97
N GLN A 176 10.71 -13.57 -1.10
CA GLN A 176 9.96 -14.11 0.04
C GLN A 176 8.81 -15.03 -0.42
N ALA A 177 8.04 -14.62 -1.44
CA ALA A 177 7.02 -15.48 -2.04
C ALA A 177 7.63 -16.77 -2.61
N PHE A 178 8.74 -16.65 -3.33
CA PHE A 178 9.46 -17.80 -3.91
C PHE A 178 9.88 -18.82 -2.85
N ILE A 179 10.50 -18.39 -1.74
CA ILE A 179 10.96 -19.32 -0.69
C ILE A 179 9.81 -19.96 0.09
N ASN A 180 8.64 -19.31 0.13
CA ASN A 180 7.42 -19.88 0.71
C ASN A 180 6.67 -20.81 -0.27
N GLY A 181 7.11 -20.95 -1.52
CA GLY A 181 6.45 -21.77 -2.54
C GLY A 181 5.24 -21.10 -3.18
N ASN A 182 5.05 -19.79 -2.99
CA ASN A 182 3.95 -19.05 -3.58
C ASN A 182 4.26 -18.65 -5.03
N THR A 183 3.21 -18.52 -5.84
CA THR A 183 3.30 -18.06 -7.24
C THR A 183 3.28 -16.52 -7.38
N GLY A 184 2.91 -15.82 -6.32
CA GLY A 184 2.89 -14.36 -6.29
C GLY A 184 2.87 -13.78 -4.90
N VAL A 185 2.93 -12.45 -4.83
CA VAL A 185 2.82 -11.65 -3.60
C VAL A 185 1.89 -10.48 -3.80
N ILE A 186 1.07 -10.19 -2.80
CA ILE A 186 0.21 -9.00 -2.72
C ILE A 186 0.64 -8.19 -1.51
N CYS A 187 0.95 -6.92 -1.72
CA CYS A 187 1.48 -6.04 -0.68
C CYS A 187 0.93 -4.61 -0.76
N GLY A 188 1.32 -3.77 0.20
CA GLY A 188 1.12 -2.32 0.26
C GLY A 188 2.43 -1.59 0.52
N HIS A 189 2.46 -0.72 1.55
CA HIS A 189 3.60 -0.09 2.19
C HIS A 189 4.32 1.00 1.40
N ILE A 190 4.65 0.76 0.13
CA ILE A 190 5.37 1.77 -0.70
C ILE A 190 4.45 2.72 -1.45
N HIS A 191 3.13 2.61 -1.27
CA HIS A 191 2.10 3.49 -1.84
C HIS A 191 2.13 3.59 -3.37
N THR A 192 2.74 2.62 -4.05
CA THR A 192 2.88 2.62 -5.50
C THR A 192 2.15 1.41 -6.08
N PRO A 193 0.95 1.60 -6.67
CA PRO A 193 0.21 0.49 -7.26
C PRO A 193 1.00 -0.11 -8.42
N GLU A 194 1.16 -1.43 -8.43
CA GLU A 194 1.99 -2.10 -9.42
C GLU A 194 1.49 -3.52 -9.69
N ASN A 195 1.52 -3.92 -10.95
CA ASN A 195 1.19 -5.27 -11.41
C ASN A 195 2.23 -5.72 -12.41
N LYS A 196 3.13 -6.61 -12.00
CA LYS A 196 4.21 -7.09 -12.87
C LYS A 196 4.73 -8.46 -12.48
N ILE A 197 5.47 -9.07 -13.38
CA ILE A 197 6.20 -10.31 -13.12
C ILE A 197 7.65 -10.00 -12.75
N ILE A 198 8.12 -10.58 -11.66
CA ILE A 198 9.51 -10.49 -11.21
C ILE A 198 10.13 -11.88 -11.31
N LYS A 199 11.23 -11.97 -12.04
CA LYS A 199 11.99 -13.23 -12.17
C LYS A 199 12.88 -13.42 -10.94
N VAL A 200 12.66 -14.52 -10.21
CA VAL A 200 13.47 -14.95 -9.07
C VAL A 200 14.08 -16.29 -9.43
N LYS A 201 15.40 -16.34 -9.64
CA LYS A 201 16.08 -17.49 -10.24
C LYS A 201 15.40 -17.87 -11.57
N ASP A 202 14.89 -19.08 -11.71
CA ASP A 202 14.19 -19.54 -12.92
C ASP A 202 12.66 -19.50 -12.79
N THR A 203 12.13 -18.93 -11.72
CA THR A 203 10.68 -18.84 -11.45
C THR A 203 10.17 -17.42 -11.65
N ASN A 204 9.02 -17.28 -12.28
CA ASN A 204 8.29 -16.03 -12.42
C ASN A 204 7.36 -15.87 -11.23
N ILE A 205 7.53 -14.79 -10.46
CA ILE A 205 6.67 -14.43 -9.33
C ILE A 205 5.83 -13.22 -9.72
N HIS A 206 4.52 -13.33 -9.56
CA HIS A 206 3.60 -12.22 -9.81
C HIS A 206 3.61 -11.27 -8.61
N TYR A 207 4.06 -10.03 -8.82
CA TYR A 207 4.09 -8.98 -7.82
C TYR A 207 2.91 -8.03 -8.03
N LEU A 208 2.15 -7.83 -6.95
CA LEU A 208 0.98 -6.94 -6.91
C LEU A 208 1.11 -6.00 -5.71
N ASN A 209 1.02 -4.69 -5.93
CA ASN A 209 0.92 -3.70 -4.88
C ASN A 209 -0.42 -2.96 -5.00
N SER A 210 -1.19 -2.89 -3.91
CA SER A 210 -2.52 -2.27 -3.91
C SER A 210 -2.51 -0.74 -3.93
N GLY A 211 -1.34 -0.12 -3.73
CA GLY A 211 -1.22 1.33 -3.62
C GLY A 211 -1.68 1.85 -2.27
N ASP A 212 -2.39 2.98 -2.25
CA ASP A 212 -2.83 3.67 -1.04
C ASP A 212 -4.19 4.40 -1.21
N TRP A 213 -4.70 4.97 -0.10
CA TRP A 213 -5.89 5.82 -0.07
C TRP A 213 -5.56 7.27 0.35
N ILE A 214 -4.35 7.72 0.00
CA ILE A 214 -3.88 9.11 0.18
C ILE A 214 -3.73 9.78 -1.18
N GLU A 215 -2.98 9.14 -2.11
CA GLU A 215 -2.64 9.68 -3.42
C GLU A 215 -3.27 8.87 -4.55
N SER A 216 -2.97 7.58 -4.66
CA SER A 216 -3.39 6.72 -5.77
C SER A 216 -4.86 6.34 -5.71
N ASN A 217 -5.44 6.24 -4.51
CA ASN A 217 -6.79 5.76 -4.23
C ASN A 217 -7.08 4.44 -4.94
N SER A 218 -6.13 3.51 -4.84
CA SER A 218 -6.13 2.25 -5.58
C SER A 218 -6.33 1.05 -4.66
N TYR A 219 -6.76 -0.04 -5.26
CA TYR A 219 -7.06 -1.29 -4.61
C TYR A 219 -7.00 -2.43 -5.62
N ILE A 220 -6.95 -3.68 -5.15
CA ILE A 220 -6.97 -4.85 -6.01
C ILE A 220 -8.31 -5.57 -5.86
N VAL A 221 -8.87 -6.00 -6.99
CA VAL A 221 -10.05 -6.86 -7.09
C VAL A 221 -9.63 -8.19 -7.67
N TYR A 222 -10.14 -9.27 -7.10
CA TYR A 222 -10.03 -10.59 -7.70
C TYR A 222 -11.42 -11.14 -8.04
N SER A 223 -11.56 -11.57 -9.28
CA SER A 223 -12.73 -12.33 -9.75
C SER A 223 -12.29 -13.59 -10.48
N ASN A 224 -13.12 -14.64 -10.44
CA ASN A 224 -12.78 -15.91 -11.12
C ASN A 224 -12.66 -15.76 -12.64
N ASN A 225 -13.32 -14.75 -13.24
CA ASN A 225 -13.32 -14.54 -14.67
C ASN A 225 -12.11 -13.72 -15.14
N ASN A 226 -11.69 -12.71 -14.38
CA ASN A 226 -10.68 -11.73 -14.80
C ASN A 226 -9.35 -11.87 -14.06
N GLY A 227 -9.30 -12.68 -12.97
CA GLY A 227 -8.12 -12.74 -12.11
C GLY A 227 -7.95 -11.48 -11.26
N PHE A 228 -6.70 -11.07 -11.06
CA PHE A 228 -6.35 -9.85 -10.31
C PHE A 228 -6.37 -8.62 -11.21
N GLU A 229 -7.07 -7.60 -10.78
CA GLU A 229 -7.13 -6.28 -11.44
C GLU A 229 -6.82 -5.20 -10.41
N ILE A 230 -5.86 -4.31 -10.71
CA ILE A 230 -5.68 -3.06 -9.95
C ILE A 230 -6.69 -2.05 -10.49
N LYS A 231 -7.42 -1.44 -9.59
CA LYS A 231 -8.41 -0.38 -9.90
C LYS A 231 -8.13 0.84 -9.05
N SER A 232 -8.55 2.00 -9.55
CA SER A 232 -8.51 3.26 -8.82
C SER A 232 -9.93 3.81 -8.63
N TYR A 233 -10.10 4.66 -7.62
CA TYR A 233 -11.37 5.34 -7.40
C TYR A 233 -11.82 6.10 -8.67
N GLY A 234 -13.08 5.90 -9.05
CA GLY A 234 -13.65 6.53 -10.26
C GLY A 234 -13.60 5.65 -11.52
N GLN A 235 -12.96 4.48 -11.45
CA GLN A 235 -12.95 3.49 -12.54
C GLN A 235 -14.07 2.44 -12.37
#